data_8b07277ae4b90f800b8164aecdcc9c03
#
_entry.id   8b07277ae4b90f800b8164aecdcc9c03
#
_cell.length_a   1.000
_cell.length_b   1.000
_cell.length_c   1.000
_cell.angle_alpha   90.00
_cell.angle_beta   90.00
_cell.angle_gamma   90.00
#
_symmetry.space_group_name_H-M   'P 1'
#
loop_
_entity.id
_entity.type
_entity.pdbx_description
1 polymer ?
#
loop_
_entity_poly.entity_id
_entity_poly.type
_entity_poly.pdbx_seq_one_letter_code
_entity_poly.pdbx_strand_id
1 'polypeptide(L)'
;MKKVLFIIAILFATGISAQSKYQKGMQKAFGFWEQGKMTEASQLFERISKAEPTNWLPSYYAAQVEVLGSFGIKDESKLKAKLTKAQEFLDAAKSNSENNPEILVLQAFLNLGYIAFDGQKYGMTLSGKSNQLYAKALEIAPKNPRVILGKAEWEIGTAKFFGKSTKPYCEQIKKAIELSKSE
;
A
#
# COMPACT_ATOMS: atom_id res chain seq x y z
N MET A 1 33.09 30.29 17.61
CA MET A 1 33.17 28.89 17.20
C MET A 1 32.49 27.90 18.17
N LYS A 2 32.70 27.98 19.50
CA LYS A 2 32.04 27.07 20.49
C LYS A 2 30.51 27.07 20.45
N LYS A 3 29.86 28.26 20.27
CA LYS A 3 28.39 28.39 20.20
C LYS A 3 27.78 27.76 18.95
N VAL A 4 28.46 27.79 17.81
CA VAL A 4 28.00 27.18 16.55
C VAL A 4 28.09 25.67 16.62
N LEU A 5 29.14 25.13 17.22
CA LEU A 5 29.30 23.68 17.49
C LEU A 5 28.20 23.14 18.39
N PHE A 6 27.74 23.92 19.38
CA PHE A 6 26.66 23.50 20.29
C PHE A 6 25.29 23.44 19.59
N ILE A 7 25.02 24.39 18.68
CA ILE A 7 23.78 24.39 17.87
C ILE A 7 23.75 23.19 16.91
N ILE A 8 24.88 22.87 16.27
CA ILE A 8 24.98 21.70 15.39
C ILE A 8 24.78 20.40 16.16
N ALA A 9 25.34 20.26 17.37
CA ALA A 9 25.17 19.08 18.21
C ALA A 9 23.71 18.87 18.66
N ILE A 10 22.95 19.94 18.94
CA ILE A 10 21.54 19.88 19.30
C ILE A 10 20.69 19.42 18.09
N LEU A 11 21.00 19.89 16.88
CA LEU A 11 20.31 19.48 15.66
C LEU A 11 20.52 17.99 15.35
N PHE A 12 21.71 17.44 15.57
CA PHE A 12 21.99 16.01 15.41
C PHE A 12 21.26 15.15 16.46
N ALA A 13 21.21 15.58 17.71
CA ALA A 13 20.55 14.83 18.79
C ALA A 13 19.03 14.72 18.59
N THR A 14 18.38 15.74 18.05
CA THR A 14 16.95 15.74 17.75
C THR A 14 16.61 14.80 16.59
N GLY A 15 17.46 14.71 15.57
CA GLY A 15 17.28 13.81 14.43
C GLY A 15 17.30 12.33 14.81
N ILE A 16 18.24 11.91 15.66
CA ILE A 16 18.36 10.51 16.12
C ILE A 16 17.15 10.11 16.98
N SER A 17 16.66 11.01 17.83
CA SER A 17 15.50 10.74 18.69
C SER A 17 14.20 10.61 17.88
N ALA A 18 14.00 11.46 16.87
CA ALA A 18 12.84 11.41 15.98
C ALA A 18 12.81 10.12 15.15
N GLN A 19 13.96 9.71 14.57
CA GLN A 19 14.10 8.47 13.82
C GLN A 19 13.75 7.23 14.67
N SER A 20 14.24 7.18 15.92
CA SER A 20 13.91 6.09 16.86
C SER A 20 12.41 6.06 17.19
N LYS A 21 11.77 7.22 17.35
CA LYS A 21 10.33 7.31 17.65
C LYS A 21 9.48 6.86 16.46
N TYR A 22 9.82 7.27 15.25
CA TYR A 22 9.19 6.82 14.01
C TYR A 22 9.25 5.30 13.87
N GLN A 23 10.44 4.71 13.95
CA GLN A 23 10.64 3.27 13.81
C GLN A 23 9.83 2.47 14.84
N LYS A 24 9.85 2.86 16.11
CA LYS A 24 9.06 2.22 17.17
C LYS A 24 7.55 2.33 16.90
N GLY A 25 7.11 3.48 16.39
CA GLY A 25 5.71 3.69 15.99
C GLY A 25 5.29 2.75 14.88
N MET A 26 6.08 2.66 13.80
CA MET A 26 5.82 1.77 12.67
C MET A 26 5.81 0.29 13.11
N GLN A 27 6.80 -0.16 13.88
CA GLN A 27 6.83 -1.53 14.42
C GLN A 27 5.58 -1.85 15.23
N LYS A 28 5.13 -0.92 16.08
CA LYS A 28 3.91 -1.11 16.87
C LYS A 28 2.66 -1.20 15.96
N ALA A 29 2.58 -0.38 14.91
CA ALA A 29 1.47 -0.42 13.97
C ALA A 29 1.42 -1.75 13.20
N PHE A 30 2.57 -2.25 12.74
CA PHE A 30 2.67 -3.58 12.15
C PHE A 30 2.30 -4.68 13.15
N GLY A 31 2.73 -4.58 14.40
CA GLY A 31 2.34 -5.53 15.44
C GLY A 31 0.82 -5.58 15.70
N PHE A 32 0.11 -4.46 15.58
CA PHE A 32 -1.36 -4.46 15.60
C PHE A 32 -1.93 -5.17 14.37
N TRP A 33 -1.37 -4.92 13.19
CA TRP A 33 -1.80 -5.57 11.97
C TRP A 33 -1.61 -7.09 12.02
N GLU A 34 -0.46 -7.57 12.43
CA GLU A 34 -0.17 -9.00 12.60
C GLU A 34 -1.12 -9.69 13.59
N GLN A 35 -1.59 -8.96 14.61
CA GLN A 35 -2.58 -9.43 15.56
C GLN A 35 -4.04 -9.36 15.03
N GLY A 36 -4.25 -8.93 13.77
CA GLY A 36 -5.58 -8.73 13.21
C GLY A 36 -6.32 -7.49 13.72
N LYS A 37 -5.66 -6.63 14.49
CA LYS A 37 -6.22 -5.38 15.02
C LYS A 37 -6.15 -4.27 13.96
N MET A 38 -6.94 -4.44 12.89
CA MET A 38 -6.87 -3.58 11.71
C MET A 38 -7.19 -2.11 12.02
N THR A 39 -8.17 -1.85 12.88
CA THR A 39 -8.56 -0.49 13.25
C THR A 39 -7.44 0.23 14.00
N GLU A 40 -6.82 -0.42 14.98
CA GLU A 40 -5.72 0.13 15.76
C GLU A 40 -4.47 0.34 14.88
N ALA A 41 -4.19 -0.58 13.96
CA ALA A 41 -3.12 -0.44 13.00
C ALA A 41 -3.31 0.79 12.11
N SER A 42 -4.48 0.92 11.45
CA SER A 42 -4.82 2.06 10.60
C SER A 42 -4.72 3.39 11.35
N GLN A 43 -5.32 3.48 12.55
CA GLN A 43 -5.26 4.68 13.38
C GLN A 43 -3.83 5.06 13.82
N LEU A 44 -2.97 4.05 14.06
CA LEU A 44 -1.59 4.33 14.42
C LEU A 44 -0.77 4.79 13.21
N PHE A 45 -0.91 4.15 12.06
CA PHE A 45 -0.31 4.63 10.81
C PHE A 45 -0.76 6.05 10.46
N GLU A 46 -2.04 6.37 10.60
CA GLU A 46 -2.57 7.73 10.40
C GLU A 46 -1.93 8.74 11.35
N ARG A 47 -1.74 8.42 12.64
CA ARG A 47 -1.04 9.31 13.58
C ARG A 47 0.41 9.52 13.21
N ILE A 48 1.09 8.47 12.74
CA ILE A 48 2.48 8.57 12.30
C ILE A 48 2.57 9.43 11.02
N SER A 49 1.65 9.28 10.07
CA SER A 49 1.64 10.10 8.85
C SER A 49 1.48 11.59 9.14
N LYS A 50 0.68 11.94 10.15
CA LYS A 50 0.53 13.34 10.61
C LYS A 50 1.79 13.87 11.30
N ALA A 51 2.57 13.02 11.96
CA ALA A 51 3.82 13.38 12.60
C ALA A 51 5.00 13.44 11.60
N GLU A 52 4.92 12.72 10.51
CA GLU A 52 5.92 12.60 9.44
C GLU A 52 5.31 12.98 8.08
N PRO A 53 4.89 14.24 7.90
CA PRO A 53 4.02 14.65 6.78
C PRO A 53 4.68 14.54 5.41
N THR A 54 6.00 14.44 5.33
CA THR A 54 6.76 14.25 4.08
C THR A 54 7.10 12.79 3.78
N ASN A 55 6.79 11.88 4.70
CA ASN A 55 7.04 10.44 4.53
C ASN A 55 5.78 9.75 3.98
N TRP A 56 5.88 9.18 2.80
CA TRP A 56 4.76 8.50 2.14
C TRP A 56 4.36 7.16 2.78
N LEU A 57 5.32 6.46 3.43
CA LEU A 57 5.11 5.10 3.94
C LEU A 57 3.98 4.95 4.96
N PRO A 58 3.83 5.81 6.00
CA PRO A 58 2.73 5.64 6.95
C PRO A 58 1.36 5.76 6.30
N SER A 59 1.18 6.71 5.37
CA SER A 59 -0.06 6.86 4.61
C SER A 59 -0.32 5.66 3.70
N TYR A 60 0.71 5.14 3.04
CA TYR A 60 0.61 3.93 2.23
C TYR A 60 0.12 2.73 3.04
N TYR A 61 0.69 2.47 4.21
CA TYR A 61 0.26 1.35 5.05
C TYR A 61 -1.11 1.57 5.69
N ALA A 62 -1.48 2.81 6.03
CA ALA A 62 -2.85 3.13 6.45
C ALA A 62 -3.85 2.78 5.34
N ALA A 63 -3.58 3.18 4.10
CA ALA A 63 -4.41 2.84 2.95
C ALA A 63 -4.51 1.30 2.76
N GLN A 64 -3.39 0.60 2.83
CA GLN A 64 -3.34 -0.85 2.64
C GLN A 64 -4.21 -1.59 3.68
N VAL A 65 -4.14 -1.20 4.95
CA VAL A 65 -4.97 -1.77 6.01
C VAL A 65 -6.46 -1.50 5.76
N GLU A 66 -6.83 -0.29 5.31
CA GLU A 66 -8.23 0.03 5.00
C GLU A 66 -8.74 -0.76 3.79
N VAL A 67 -7.92 -0.93 2.73
CA VAL A 67 -8.27 -1.76 1.57
C VAL A 67 -8.47 -3.22 1.98
N LEU A 68 -7.53 -3.80 2.74
CA LEU A 68 -7.66 -5.18 3.23
C LEU A 68 -8.90 -5.37 4.09
N GLY A 69 -9.19 -4.42 4.97
CA GLY A 69 -10.38 -4.46 5.82
C GLY A 69 -11.69 -4.21 5.07
N SER A 70 -11.67 -3.92 3.76
CA SER A 70 -12.88 -3.75 2.94
C SER A 70 -13.44 -5.09 2.43
N PHE A 71 -12.60 -6.11 2.29
CA PHE A 71 -13.01 -7.41 1.79
C PHE A 71 -13.96 -8.11 2.78
N GLY A 72 -15.04 -8.67 2.23
CA GLY A 72 -16.08 -9.35 3.02
C GLY A 72 -17.16 -8.42 3.60
N ILE A 73 -17.04 -7.10 3.45
CA ILE A 73 -18.13 -6.16 3.79
C ILE A 73 -19.30 -6.43 2.84
N LYS A 74 -20.52 -6.55 3.41
CA LYS A 74 -21.77 -6.79 2.66
C LYS A 74 -22.59 -5.52 2.43
N ASP A 75 -22.33 -4.49 3.20
CA ASP A 75 -23.03 -3.20 3.12
C ASP A 75 -22.22 -2.24 2.22
N GLU A 76 -22.84 -1.78 1.13
CA GLU A 76 -22.18 -0.90 0.17
C GLU A 76 -21.78 0.45 0.77
N SER A 77 -22.57 1.00 1.69
CA SER A 77 -22.25 2.28 2.33
C SER A 77 -21.01 2.16 3.20
N LYS A 78 -20.90 1.07 3.99
CA LYS A 78 -19.71 0.78 4.78
C LYS A 78 -18.48 0.51 3.93
N LEU A 79 -18.64 -0.24 2.82
CA LEU A 79 -17.57 -0.47 1.86
C LEU A 79 -17.05 0.87 1.31
N LYS A 80 -17.96 1.70 0.79
CA LYS A 80 -17.61 3.01 0.23
C LYS A 80 -16.90 3.89 1.24
N ALA A 81 -17.41 4.00 2.47
CA ALA A 81 -16.78 4.78 3.53
C ALA A 81 -15.34 4.32 3.77
N LYS A 82 -15.12 3.00 3.83
CA LYS A 82 -13.80 2.42 4.06
C LYS A 82 -12.84 2.65 2.89
N LEU A 83 -13.29 2.42 1.65
CA LEU A 83 -12.45 2.63 0.46
C LEU A 83 -12.24 4.12 0.14
N THR A 84 -13.16 5.01 0.51
CA THR A 84 -12.93 6.47 0.46
C THR A 84 -11.82 6.87 1.42
N LYS A 85 -11.84 6.37 2.65
CA LYS A 85 -10.75 6.60 3.62
C LYS A 85 -9.40 6.07 3.11
N ALA A 86 -9.41 4.88 2.49
CA ALA A 86 -8.21 4.32 1.87
C ALA A 86 -7.68 5.21 0.73
N GLN A 87 -8.59 5.80 -0.09
CA GLN A 87 -8.21 6.71 -1.15
C GLN A 87 -7.56 8.00 -0.61
N GLU A 88 -8.11 8.58 0.46
CA GLU A 88 -7.52 9.77 1.11
C GLU A 88 -6.08 9.52 1.55
N PHE A 89 -5.80 8.35 2.14
CA PHE A 89 -4.45 7.95 2.50
C PHE A 89 -3.55 7.70 1.29
N LEU A 90 -4.07 7.10 0.22
CA LEU A 90 -3.32 6.92 -1.03
C LEU A 90 -2.96 8.25 -1.67
N ASP A 91 -3.87 9.21 -1.68
CA ASP A 91 -3.63 10.55 -2.21
C ASP A 91 -2.55 11.28 -1.40
N ALA A 92 -2.58 11.15 -0.08
CA ALA A 92 -1.52 11.67 0.79
C ALA A 92 -0.16 10.98 0.55
N ALA A 93 -0.13 9.67 0.35
CA ALA A 93 1.09 8.95 -0.01
C ALA A 93 1.63 9.41 -1.37
N LYS A 94 0.76 9.56 -2.36
CA LYS A 94 1.10 9.99 -3.73
C LYS A 94 1.67 11.41 -3.76
N SER A 95 1.14 12.34 -2.96
CA SER A 95 1.66 13.70 -2.89
C SER A 95 3.11 13.77 -2.39
N ASN A 96 3.54 12.77 -1.61
CA ASN A 96 4.90 12.66 -1.07
C ASN A 96 5.81 11.71 -1.87
N SER A 97 5.28 11.00 -2.87
CA SER A 97 6.05 10.06 -3.69
C SER A 97 5.39 9.89 -5.06
N GLU A 98 5.56 10.88 -5.93
CA GLU A 98 5.05 10.82 -7.31
C GLU A 98 5.64 9.64 -8.09
N ASN A 99 4.82 9.06 -8.95
CA ASN A 99 5.18 7.92 -9.80
C ASN A 99 5.75 6.71 -9.02
N ASN A 100 5.42 6.58 -7.75
CA ASN A 100 5.82 5.42 -6.96
C ASN A 100 5.06 4.16 -7.44
N PRO A 101 5.75 3.11 -7.91
CA PRO A 101 5.12 1.92 -8.47
C PRO A 101 4.31 1.14 -7.44
N GLU A 102 4.68 1.17 -6.16
CA GLU A 102 3.92 0.49 -5.10
C GLU A 102 2.60 1.19 -4.81
N ILE A 103 2.55 2.53 -4.89
CA ILE A 103 1.32 3.30 -4.77
C ILE A 103 0.36 3.00 -5.94
N LEU A 104 0.90 2.83 -7.16
CA LEU A 104 0.10 2.43 -8.32
C LEU A 104 -0.52 1.03 -8.13
N VAL A 105 0.25 0.08 -7.61
CA VAL A 105 -0.24 -1.26 -7.29
C VAL A 105 -1.31 -1.21 -6.20
N LEU A 106 -1.12 -0.43 -5.14
CA LEU A 106 -2.11 -0.30 -4.08
C LEU A 106 -3.39 0.40 -4.57
N GLN A 107 -3.30 1.35 -5.50
CA GLN A 107 -4.47 1.93 -6.17
C GLN A 107 -5.26 0.87 -6.96
N ALA A 108 -4.57 -0.01 -7.68
CA ALA A 108 -5.22 -1.13 -8.38
C ALA A 108 -5.86 -2.11 -7.39
N PHE A 109 -5.24 -2.34 -6.25
CA PHE A 109 -5.78 -3.18 -5.17
C PHE A 109 -7.02 -2.55 -4.51
N LEU A 110 -7.07 -1.22 -4.35
CA LEU A 110 -8.28 -0.49 -3.92
C LEU A 110 -9.43 -0.69 -4.92
N ASN A 111 -9.15 -0.59 -6.21
CA ASN A 111 -10.15 -0.85 -7.26
C ASN A 111 -10.68 -2.30 -7.15
N LEU A 112 -9.82 -3.27 -6.83
CA LEU A 112 -10.22 -4.66 -6.60
C LEU A 112 -11.20 -4.77 -5.44
N GLY A 113 -11.07 -3.96 -4.39
CA GLY A 113 -12.04 -3.90 -3.28
C GLY A 113 -13.47 -3.62 -3.75
N TYR A 114 -13.63 -2.65 -4.66
CA TYR A 114 -14.94 -2.39 -5.30
C TYR A 114 -15.39 -3.53 -6.21
N ILE A 115 -14.51 -4.05 -7.06
CA ILE A 115 -14.82 -5.13 -8.00
C ILE A 115 -15.22 -6.41 -7.27
N ALA A 116 -14.54 -6.74 -6.17
CA ALA A 116 -14.83 -7.91 -5.35
C ALA A 116 -16.21 -7.81 -4.64
N PHE A 117 -16.66 -6.60 -4.34
CA PHE A 117 -17.98 -6.36 -3.78
C PHE A 117 -19.08 -6.57 -4.82
N ASP A 118 -18.96 -5.94 -6.00
CA ASP A 118 -19.91 -6.07 -7.10
C ASP A 118 -19.18 -5.96 -8.46
N GLY A 119 -18.84 -7.12 -9.01
CA GLY A 119 -18.12 -7.23 -10.29
C GLY A 119 -18.92 -6.73 -11.47
N GLN A 120 -20.25 -6.82 -11.44
CA GLN A 120 -21.10 -6.32 -12.52
C GLN A 120 -21.11 -4.79 -12.54
N LYS A 121 -21.25 -4.17 -11.38
CA LYS A 121 -21.30 -2.72 -11.21
C LYS A 121 -19.97 -2.04 -11.47
N TYR A 122 -18.89 -2.56 -10.92
CA TYR A 122 -17.59 -1.91 -10.87
C TYR A 122 -16.58 -2.47 -11.87
N GLY A 123 -16.76 -3.75 -12.29
CA GLY A 123 -15.78 -4.48 -13.08
C GLY A 123 -15.48 -3.82 -14.44
N MET A 124 -16.48 -3.43 -15.19
CA MET A 124 -16.30 -2.80 -16.51
C MET A 124 -15.48 -1.51 -16.45
N THR A 125 -15.71 -0.68 -15.43
CA THR A 125 -15.03 0.62 -15.30
C THR A 125 -13.64 0.49 -14.67
N LEU A 126 -13.49 -0.36 -13.66
CA LEU A 126 -12.27 -0.39 -12.84
C LEU A 126 -11.23 -1.40 -13.32
N SER A 127 -11.63 -2.47 -14.03
CA SER A 127 -10.65 -3.47 -14.52
C SER A 127 -9.68 -2.88 -15.53
N GLY A 128 -10.16 -2.07 -16.47
CA GLY A 128 -9.31 -1.37 -17.44
C GLY A 128 -8.32 -0.42 -16.75
N LYS A 129 -8.80 0.34 -15.75
CA LYS A 129 -7.94 1.24 -14.95
C LYS A 129 -6.88 0.46 -14.16
N SER A 130 -7.24 -0.66 -13.55
CA SER A 130 -6.31 -1.50 -12.80
C SER A 130 -5.22 -2.09 -13.71
N ASN A 131 -5.58 -2.56 -14.92
CA ASN A 131 -4.60 -3.02 -15.90
C ASN A 131 -3.60 -1.92 -16.28
N GLN A 132 -4.06 -0.67 -16.48
CA GLN A 132 -3.17 0.47 -16.78
C GLN A 132 -2.24 0.79 -15.62
N LEU A 133 -2.73 0.74 -14.37
CA LEU A 133 -1.93 0.97 -13.17
C LEU A 133 -0.82 -0.08 -13.03
N TYR A 134 -1.12 -1.36 -13.21
CA TYR A 134 -0.12 -2.43 -13.18
C TYR A 134 0.88 -2.33 -14.32
N ALA A 135 0.43 -1.99 -15.54
CA ALA A 135 1.33 -1.80 -16.68
C ALA A 135 2.33 -0.67 -16.40
N LYS A 136 1.84 0.49 -15.92
CA LYS A 136 2.69 1.62 -15.56
C LYS A 136 3.64 1.29 -14.40
N ALA A 137 3.18 0.57 -13.38
CA ALA A 137 4.03 0.17 -12.26
C ALA A 137 5.18 -0.74 -12.72
N LEU A 138 4.92 -1.68 -13.62
CA LEU A 138 5.95 -2.56 -14.20
C LEU A 138 6.91 -1.82 -15.12
N GLU A 139 6.45 -0.81 -15.87
CA GLU A 139 7.31 0.05 -16.67
C GLU A 139 8.34 0.78 -15.80
N ILE A 140 7.88 1.34 -14.67
CA ILE A 140 8.73 2.08 -13.72
C ILE A 140 9.68 1.14 -12.97
N ALA A 141 9.18 -0.02 -12.51
CA ALA A 141 9.93 -0.91 -11.63
C ALA A 141 9.76 -2.40 -12.04
N PRO A 142 10.35 -2.83 -13.18
CA PRO A 142 10.14 -4.18 -13.73
C PRO A 142 10.75 -5.31 -12.89
N LYS A 143 11.57 -4.99 -11.90
CA LYS A 143 12.20 -5.94 -10.97
C LYS A 143 11.69 -5.80 -9.53
N ASN A 144 10.77 -4.87 -9.25
CA ASN A 144 10.21 -4.75 -7.90
C ASN A 144 9.30 -5.97 -7.59
N PRO A 145 9.62 -6.76 -6.55
CA PRO A 145 8.87 -7.99 -6.25
C PRO A 145 7.40 -7.72 -5.90
N ARG A 146 7.09 -6.60 -5.23
CA ARG A 146 5.70 -6.24 -4.88
C ARG A 146 4.87 -5.88 -6.10
N VAL A 147 5.49 -5.24 -7.10
CA VAL A 147 4.83 -4.91 -8.37
C VAL A 147 4.53 -6.16 -9.17
N ILE A 148 5.51 -7.06 -9.29
CA ILE A 148 5.35 -8.34 -10.01
C ILE A 148 4.29 -9.20 -9.33
N LEU A 149 4.33 -9.32 -8.01
CA LEU A 149 3.37 -10.10 -7.22
C LEU A 149 1.96 -9.55 -7.38
N GLY A 150 1.75 -8.25 -7.17
CA GLY A 150 0.44 -7.61 -7.26
C GLY A 150 -0.19 -7.79 -8.65
N LYS A 151 0.61 -7.66 -9.73
CA LYS A 151 0.13 -7.93 -11.08
C LYS A 151 -0.22 -9.40 -11.28
N ALA A 152 0.61 -10.33 -10.83
CA ALA A 152 0.34 -11.76 -10.97
C ALA A 152 -0.94 -12.18 -10.21
N GLU A 153 -1.17 -11.67 -9.02
CA GLU A 153 -2.40 -11.90 -8.24
C GLU A 153 -3.65 -11.35 -8.95
N TRP A 154 -3.55 -10.15 -9.52
CA TRP A 154 -4.61 -9.57 -10.34
C TRP A 154 -4.94 -10.44 -11.56
N GLU A 155 -3.94 -10.91 -12.29
CA GLU A 155 -4.12 -11.77 -13.46
C GLU A 155 -4.69 -13.14 -13.08
N ILE A 156 -4.27 -13.73 -11.96
CA ILE A 156 -4.84 -14.95 -11.39
C ILE A 156 -6.32 -14.76 -11.06
N GLY A 157 -6.67 -13.69 -10.39
CA GLY A 157 -8.06 -13.35 -10.07
C GLY A 157 -8.91 -13.23 -11.34
N THR A 158 -8.41 -12.51 -12.33
CA THR A 158 -9.05 -12.32 -13.64
C THR A 158 -9.20 -13.65 -14.38
N ALA A 159 -8.17 -14.49 -14.42
CA ALA A 159 -8.21 -15.80 -15.05
C ALA A 159 -9.26 -16.72 -14.41
N LYS A 160 -9.31 -16.75 -13.08
CA LYS A 160 -10.32 -17.50 -12.32
C LYS A 160 -11.74 -17.03 -12.63
N PHE A 161 -11.96 -15.72 -12.69
CA PHE A 161 -13.27 -15.15 -13.01
C PHE A 161 -13.79 -15.57 -14.39
N PHE A 162 -12.89 -15.65 -15.37
CA PHE A 162 -13.22 -16.09 -16.74
C PHE A 162 -13.04 -17.58 -16.97
N GLY A 163 -12.83 -18.41 -15.96
CA GLY A 163 -12.63 -19.86 -16.10
C GLY A 163 -11.36 -20.25 -16.85
N LYS A 164 -10.34 -19.38 -16.89
CA LYS A 164 -9.07 -19.61 -17.59
C LYS A 164 -8.01 -20.21 -16.65
N SER A 165 -7.00 -20.86 -17.25
CA SER A 165 -5.87 -21.40 -16.49
C SER A 165 -5.05 -20.33 -15.80
N THR A 166 -4.70 -20.57 -14.53
CA THR A 166 -3.82 -19.70 -13.74
C THR A 166 -2.33 -20.07 -13.85
N LYS A 167 -2.01 -21.19 -14.50
CA LYS A 167 -0.63 -21.72 -14.63
C LYS A 167 0.38 -20.69 -15.16
N PRO A 168 0.06 -19.86 -16.19
CA PRO A 168 1.03 -18.90 -16.73
C PRO A 168 1.55 -17.88 -15.70
N TYR A 169 0.77 -17.64 -14.64
CA TYR A 169 1.12 -16.62 -13.63
C TYR A 169 1.92 -17.18 -12.46
N CYS A 170 2.03 -18.50 -12.32
CA CYS A 170 2.80 -19.13 -11.24
C CYS A 170 4.30 -18.80 -11.33
N GLU A 171 4.85 -18.67 -12.52
CA GLU A 171 6.26 -18.32 -12.73
C GLU A 171 6.53 -16.86 -12.33
N GLN A 172 5.57 -15.96 -12.52
CA GLN A 172 5.68 -14.56 -12.07
C GLN A 172 5.73 -14.49 -10.54
N ILE A 173 4.92 -15.29 -9.85
CA ILE A 173 4.95 -15.38 -8.37
C ILE A 173 6.30 -15.91 -7.87
N LYS A 174 6.81 -17.00 -8.49
CA LYS A 174 8.14 -17.54 -8.16
C LYS A 174 9.22 -16.48 -8.33
N LYS A 175 9.21 -15.77 -9.46
CA LYS A 175 10.15 -14.67 -9.72
C LYS A 175 10.06 -13.58 -8.65
N ALA A 176 8.86 -13.17 -8.23
CA ALA A 176 8.68 -12.17 -7.18
C ALA A 176 9.27 -12.65 -5.84
N ILE A 177 9.06 -13.94 -5.48
CA ILE A 177 9.62 -14.53 -4.26
C ILE A 177 11.16 -14.58 -4.32
N GLU A 178 11.75 -14.92 -5.46
CA GLU A 178 13.21 -14.93 -5.63
C GLU A 178 13.79 -13.53 -5.48
N LEU A 179 13.18 -12.52 -6.10
CA LEU A 179 13.61 -11.13 -6.00
C LEU A 179 13.50 -10.60 -4.57
N SER A 180 12.45 -10.96 -3.83
CA SER A 180 12.26 -10.50 -2.44
C SER A 180 13.28 -11.08 -1.45
N LYS A 181 13.97 -12.18 -1.81
CA LYS A 181 15.05 -12.74 -0.98
C LYS A 181 16.40 -12.03 -1.17
N SER A 182 16.50 -11.22 -2.21
CA SER A 182 17.73 -10.48 -2.57
C SER A 182 17.70 -9.02 -2.12
N GLU A 183 16.60 -8.55 -1.53
CA GLU A 183 16.46 -7.24 -0.89
C GLU A 183 16.88 -7.31 0.59
#